data_43f815553bfb078ce43022fc8b9796fa
#
_entry.id   43f815553bfb078ce43022fc8b9796fa
#
_cell.length_a   1.000
_cell.length_b   1.000
_cell.length_c   1.000
_cell.angle_alpha   90.00
_cell.angle_beta   90.00
_cell.angle_gamma   90.00
#
_symmetry.space_group_name_H-M   'P 1'
#
loop_
_entity.id
_entity.type
_entity.pdbx_description
1 polymer ?
#
loop_
_entity_poly.entity_id
_entity_poly.type
_entity_poly.pdbx_seq_one_letter_code
_entity_poly.pdbx_strand_id
1 'polypeptide(L)'
;TLGVDPPPVYALSKEISHKGQGLTAVEKIFNKNAVGIKPGKLLHAGSDVRVEVNIVGSQDTTGLMTSQELEMMAATVISPIVDGAYQSGCHTASVWDKKAQENIPKLMKFMNDFGLITGRDPDNQYFPMTDVIHKVLNDITVDDWSIIIGGDSHTRMSKGVAFGADSGTVALALATGEASMPIPESVKVTFKGEMKS
;
A
#
# COMPACT_ATOMS: atom_id res chain seq x y z
N THR A 1 -20.98 -9.52 -24.53
CA THR A 1 -19.77 -8.70 -24.42
C THR A 1 -20.09 -7.30 -24.90
N LEU A 2 -20.30 -6.37 -23.96
CA LEU A 2 -20.40 -4.94 -24.28
C LEU A 2 -18.97 -4.47 -24.57
N GLY A 3 -18.69 -4.21 -25.86
CA GLY A 3 -17.43 -3.66 -26.31
C GLY A 3 -17.29 -2.20 -25.89
N VAL A 4 -16.84 -2.01 -24.67
CA VAL A 4 -16.35 -0.72 -24.20
C VAL A 4 -14.83 -0.87 -24.16
N ASP A 5 -14.15 -0.22 -25.09
CA ASP A 5 -12.69 -0.15 -25.03
C ASP A 5 -12.29 0.44 -23.68
N PRO A 6 -11.31 -0.15 -22.98
CA PRO A 6 -10.81 0.42 -21.76
C PRO A 6 -10.27 1.83 -22.07
N PRO A 7 -10.46 2.80 -21.16
CA PRO A 7 -9.92 4.14 -21.36
C PRO A 7 -8.40 4.03 -21.59
N PRO A 8 -7.83 4.86 -22.48
CA PRO A 8 -6.41 4.80 -22.79
C PRO A 8 -5.60 4.97 -21.51
N VAL A 9 -4.77 3.97 -21.20
CA VAL A 9 -3.79 4.05 -20.11
C VAL A 9 -2.71 5.00 -20.58
N TYR A 10 -2.75 6.23 -20.12
CA TYR A 10 -1.66 7.16 -20.32
C TYR A 10 -0.53 6.75 -19.37
N ALA A 11 0.44 6.01 -19.87
CA ALA A 11 1.70 5.85 -19.17
C ALA A 11 2.34 7.25 -19.04
N LEU A 12 2.48 7.75 -17.82
CA LEU A 12 3.33 8.92 -17.56
C LEU A 12 4.73 8.54 -18.01
N SER A 13 5.30 9.31 -18.95
CA SER A 13 6.70 9.14 -19.31
C SER A 13 7.54 9.25 -18.05
N LYS A 14 8.45 8.31 -17.82
CA LYS A 14 9.33 8.25 -16.63
C LYS A 14 10.22 9.48 -16.43
N GLU A 15 10.21 10.40 -17.35
CA GLU A 15 10.96 11.67 -17.29
C GLU A 15 10.01 12.85 -17.15
N ILE A 16 9.60 13.13 -15.91
CA ILE A 16 9.00 14.43 -15.59
C ILE A 16 10.16 15.42 -15.47
N SER A 17 10.38 16.19 -16.52
CA SER A 17 11.34 17.30 -16.51
C SER A 17 10.81 18.44 -15.65
N HIS A 18 11.29 18.53 -14.41
CA HIS A 18 10.87 19.54 -13.42
C HIS A 18 11.63 20.87 -13.55
N LYS A 19 11.96 21.31 -14.75
CA LYS A 19 12.58 22.64 -14.94
C LYS A 19 11.60 23.73 -14.54
N GLY A 20 11.76 24.27 -13.34
CA GLY A 20 11.19 25.55 -12.93
C GLY A 20 10.03 25.54 -11.92
N GLN A 21 9.48 24.40 -11.51
CA GLN A 21 8.45 24.34 -10.47
C GLN A 21 8.96 23.51 -9.30
N GLY A 22 9.03 24.12 -8.11
CA GLY A 22 9.51 23.49 -6.90
C GLY A 22 8.46 22.55 -6.30
N LEU A 23 8.35 21.31 -6.80
CA LEU A 23 7.53 20.28 -6.19
C LEU A 23 8.21 19.71 -4.94
N THR A 24 7.43 19.47 -3.90
CA THR A 24 7.86 18.70 -2.73
C THR A 24 8.12 17.24 -3.12
N ALA A 25 8.82 16.49 -2.27
CA ALA A 25 9.06 15.06 -2.51
C ALA A 25 7.72 14.29 -2.66
N VAL A 26 6.74 14.59 -1.80
CA VAL A 26 5.41 13.98 -1.84
C VAL A 26 4.71 14.27 -3.17
N GLU A 27 4.66 15.53 -3.60
CA GLU A 27 4.06 15.89 -4.90
C GLU A 27 4.74 15.19 -6.08
N LYS A 28 6.06 15.02 -6.04
CA LYS A 28 6.79 14.26 -7.07
C LYS A 28 6.37 12.80 -7.12
N ILE A 29 6.25 12.16 -5.96
CA ILE A 29 5.82 10.76 -5.86
C ILE A 29 4.39 10.60 -6.39
N PHE A 30 3.48 11.49 -5.98
CA PHE A 30 2.11 11.46 -6.48
C PHE A 30 2.03 11.69 -7.99
N ASN A 31 2.75 12.67 -8.52
CA ASN A 31 2.77 12.92 -9.97
C ASN A 31 3.35 11.74 -10.77
N LYS A 32 4.34 11.01 -10.20
CA LYS A 32 4.90 9.81 -10.83
C LYS A 32 3.87 8.69 -10.94
N ASN A 33 3.04 8.51 -9.90
CA ASN A 33 2.09 7.41 -9.81
C ASN A 33 0.65 7.78 -10.20
N ALA A 34 0.41 9.03 -10.62
CA ALA A 34 -0.92 9.51 -10.96
C ALA A 34 -1.49 8.85 -12.21
N VAL A 35 -2.76 8.46 -12.15
CA VAL A 35 -3.49 7.78 -13.23
C VAL A 35 -4.44 8.75 -13.93
N GLY A 36 -4.49 8.69 -15.26
CA GLY A 36 -5.44 9.46 -16.06
C GLY A 36 -5.16 10.95 -16.15
N ILE A 37 -3.95 11.40 -15.80
CA ILE A 37 -3.54 12.80 -15.86
C ILE A 37 -2.96 13.12 -17.24
N LYS A 38 -3.37 14.25 -17.82
CA LYS A 38 -2.86 14.70 -19.12
C LYS A 38 -1.35 14.96 -19.04
N PRO A 39 -0.57 14.57 -20.07
CA PRO A 39 0.85 14.86 -20.13
C PRO A 39 1.16 16.36 -19.91
N GLY A 40 2.15 16.63 -19.05
CA GLY A 40 2.58 18.00 -18.72
C GLY A 40 1.72 18.73 -17.67
N LYS A 41 0.61 18.12 -17.19
CA LYS A 41 -0.14 18.67 -16.05
C LYS A 41 0.54 18.23 -14.76
N LEU A 42 0.93 19.18 -13.94
CA LEU A 42 1.44 18.94 -12.59
C LEU A 42 0.32 19.10 -11.57
N LEU A 43 0.34 18.19 -10.59
CA LEU A 43 -0.58 18.17 -9.46
C LEU A 43 0.16 18.66 -8.21
N HIS A 44 -0.54 19.43 -7.40
CA HIS A 44 -0.03 20.02 -6.16
C HIS A 44 -0.85 19.55 -4.96
N ALA A 45 -0.35 19.81 -3.77
CA ALA A 45 -1.06 19.55 -2.52
C ALA A 45 -2.50 20.08 -2.57
N GLY A 46 -3.44 19.31 -2.03
CA GLY A 46 -4.87 19.56 -2.09
C GLY A 46 -5.58 19.09 -3.36
N SER A 47 -4.84 18.61 -4.38
CA SER A 47 -5.46 18.00 -5.57
C SER A 47 -5.94 16.58 -5.25
N ASP A 48 -7.18 16.26 -5.59
CA ASP A 48 -7.65 14.87 -5.60
C ASP A 48 -7.10 14.14 -6.81
N VAL A 49 -6.54 12.97 -6.58
CA VAL A 49 -5.89 12.18 -7.62
C VAL A 49 -6.10 10.68 -7.42
N ARG A 50 -6.23 9.97 -8.51
CA ARG A 50 -6.13 8.51 -8.53
C ARG A 50 -4.68 8.13 -8.83
N VAL A 51 -4.13 7.24 -8.02
CA VAL A 51 -2.72 6.82 -8.10
C VAL A 51 -2.60 5.32 -8.16
N GLU A 52 -1.57 4.84 -8.84
CA GLU A 52 -1.12 3.45 -8.72
C GLU A 52 -0.55 3.21 -7.33
N VAL A 53 -0.92 2.08 -6.74
CA VAL A 53 -0.44 1.62 -5.42
C VAL A 53 0.56 0.50 -5.65
N ASN A 54 1.80 0.75 -5.29
CA ASN A 54 2.89 -0.20 -5.54
C ASN A 54 2.91 -1.33 -4.50
N ILE A 55 2.65 -1.00 -3.24
CA ILE A 55 2.74 -1.97 -2.15
C ILE A 55 1.50 -1.88 -1.28
N VAL A 56 0.95 -3.04 -0.96
CA VAL A 56 -0.22 -3.15 -0.07
C VAL A 56 0.12 -4.06 1.11
N GLY A 57 -0.15 -3.58 2.32
CA GLY A 57 0.03 -4.33 3.55
C GLY A 57 -1.28 -4.53 4.29
N SER A 58 -1.58 -5.76 4.68
CA SER A 58 -2.70 -6.09 5.55
C SER A 58 -2.18 -6.72 6.85
N GLN A 59 -2.93 -6.59 7.92
CA GLN A 59 -2.60 -7.18 9.21
C GLN A 59 -3.83 -7.88 9.80
N ASP A 60 -3.62 -8.60 10.89
CA ASP A 60 -4.62 -9.51 11.44
C ASP A 60 -5.94 -8.87 11.87
N THR A 61 -5.93 -7.61 12.33
CA THR A 61 -7.17 -6.94 12.76
C THR A 61 -8.01 -6.43 11.58
N THR A 62 -7.40 -6.23 10.42
CA THR A 62 -8.08 -5.76 9.20
C THR A 62 -8.18 -6.84 8.12
N GLY A 63 -7.31 -7.85 8.14
CA GLY A 63 -7.18 -8.83 7.06
C GLY A 63 -8.44 -9.63 6.76
N LEU A 64 -9.19 -10.03 7.80
CA LEU A 64 -10.46 -10.75 7.59
C LEU A 64 -11.53 -9.87 6.96
N MET A 65 -11.60 -8.58 7.32
CA MET A 65 -12.50 -7.63 6.69
C MET A 65 -12.06 -7.35 5.27
N THR A 66 -10.76 -7.18 5.02
CA THR A 66 -10.19 -7.03 3.68
C THR A 66 -10.55 -8.21 2.78
N SER A 67 -10.47 -9.45 3.29
CA SER A 67 -10.90 -10.66 2.56
C SER A 67 -12.38 -10.60 2.18
N GLN A 68 -13.25 -10.22 3.11
CA GLN A 68 -14.69 -10.08 2.84
C GLN A 68 -14.99 -8.97 1.82
N GLU A 69 -14.31 -7.85 1.89
CA GLU A 69 -14.43 -6.76 0.92
C GLU A 69 -14.02 -7.21 -0.50
N LEU A 70 -12.94 -7.99 -0.62
CA LEU A 70 -12.51 -8.57 -1.90
C LEU A 70 -13.57 -9.55 -2.45
N GLU A 71 -14.15 -10.39 -1.60
CA GLU A 71 -15.25 -11.28 -1.97
C GLU A 71 -16.47 -10.47 -2.46
N MET A 72 -16.85 -9.40 -1.77
CA MET A 72 -17.95 -8.52 -2.16
C MET A 72 -17.69 -7.83 -3.51
N MET A 73 -16.45 -7.50 -3.82
CA MET A 73 -16.03 -6.97 -5.13
C MET A 73 -15.90 -8.04 -6.21
N ALA A 74 -16.13 -9.31 -5.89
CA ALA A 74 -15.86 -10.47 -6.76
C ALA A 74 -14.41 -10.50 -7.29
N ALA A 75 -13.47 -9.97 -6.52
CA ALA A 75 -12.05 -10.04 -6.85
C ALA A 75 -11.52 -11.44 -6.54
N THR A 76 -10.84 -12.05 -7.51
CA THR A 76 -10.26 -13.39 -7.38
C THR A 76 -8.74 -13.42 -7.45
N VAL A 77 -8.15 -12.30 -7.84
CA VAL A 77 -6.70 -12.12 -7.98
C VAL A 77 -6.32 -10.70 -7.55
N ILE A 78 -5.07 -10.54 -7.15
CA ILE A 78 -4.50 -9.21 -6.90
C ILE A 78 -4.14 -8.56 -8.23
N SER A 79 -4.33 -7.26 -8.30
CA SER A 79 -3.96 -6.47 -9.47
C SER A 79 -2.47 -6.61 -9.79
N PRO A 80 -2.10 -6.82 -11.05
CA PRO A 80 -0.69 -6.88 -11.46
C PRO A 80 0.06 -5.54 -11.33
N ILE A 81 -0.64 -4.45 -11.02
CA ILE A 81 -0.03 -3.14 -10.72
C ILE A 81 0.64 -3.16 -9.35
N VAL A 82 0.14 -3.99 -8.42
CA VAL A 82 0.71 -4.12 -7.08
C VAL A 82 1.98 -4.96 -7.14
N ASP A 83 3.12 -4.33 -6.93
CA ASP A 83 4.44 -4.98 -6.93
C ASP A 83 4.63 -5.94 -5.75
N GLY A 84 3.96 -5.66 -4.62
CA GLY A 84 4.01 -6.50 -3.42
C GLY A 84 2.77 -6.37 -2.55
N ALA A 85 2.18 -7.51 -2.20
CA ALA A 85 1.03 -7.60 -1.32
C ALA A 85 1.38 -8.50 -0.11
N TYR A 86 1.20 -7.96 1.09
CA TYR A 86 1.68 -8.56 2.32
C TYR A 86 0.57 -8.69 3.36
N GLN A 87 0.61 -9.80 4.11
CA GLN A 87 -0.26 -10.04 5.26
C GLN A 87 0.59 -10.39 6.47
N SER A 88 0.28 -9.81 7.61
CA SER A 88 0.93 -10.11 8.89
C SER A 88 -0.12 -10.40 9.98
N GLY A 89 0.26 -11.18 10.97
CA GLY A 89 -0.50 -11.45 12.19
C GLY A 89 0.00 -10.67 13.40
N CYS A 90 0.53 -9.46 13.19
CA CYS A 90 1.35 -8.74 14.14
C CYS A 90 0.70 -8.47 15.52
N HIS A 91 -0.62 -8.44 15.64
CA HIS A 91 -1.31 -8.25 16.91
C HIS A 91 -1.74 -9.55 17.58
N THR A 92 -2.01 -10.59 16.79
CA THR A 92 -2.60 -11.84 17.30
C THR A 92 -1.66 -13.04 17.27
N ALA A 93 -0.61 -13.02 16.46
CA ALA A 93 0.31 -14.16 16.30
C ALA A 93 1.00 -14.58 17.61
N SER A 94 1.24 -13.64 18.51
CA SER A 94 1.85 -13.88 19.84
C SER A 94 0.86 -13.90 21.00
N VAL A 95 -0.43 -13.72 20.74
CA VAL A 95 -1.46 -13.67 21.78
C VAL A 95 -2.00 -15.07 22.03
N TRP A 96 -1.99 -15.49 23.30
CA TRP A 96 -2.53 -16.77 23.77
C TRP A 96 -4.06 -16.79 23.88
N ASP A 97 -4.73 -15.78 23.34
CA ASP A 97 -6.20 -15.70 23.32
C ASP A 97 -6.74 -16.72 22.29
N LYS A 98 -7.61 -17.59 22.78
CA LYS A 98 -8.25 -18.62 21.96
C LYS A 98 -9.00 -18.04 20.76
N LYS A 99 -9.69 -16.90 20.94
CA LYS A 99 -10.45 -16.23 19.89
C LYS A 99 -9.53 -15.65 18.81
N ALA A 100 -8.40 -15.09 19.20
CA ALA A 100 -7.38 -14.61 18.27
C ALA A 100 -6.80 -15.77 17.46
N GLN A 101 -6.50 -16.91 18.11
CA GLN A 101 -5.99 -18.11 17.44
C GLN A 101 -6.98 -18.70 16.43
N GLU A 102 -8.30 -18.60 16.66
CA GLU A 102 -9.33 -19.04 15.71
C GLU A 102 -9.33 -18.27 14.38
N ASN A 103 -8.77 -17.07 14.37
CA ASN A 103 -8.66 -16.25 13.17
C ASN A 103 -7.44 -16.58 12.31
N ILE A 104 -6.39 -17.16 12.89
CA ILE A 104 -5.15 -17.48 12.16
C ILE A 104 -5.40 -18.37 10.93
N PRO A 105 -6.17 -19.48 11.01
CA PRO A 105 -6.46 -20.30 9.83
C PRO A 105 -7.20 -19.54 8.71
N LYS A 106 -8.06 -18.60 9.09
CA LYS A 106 -8.82 -17.78 8.12
C LYS A 106 -7.90 -16.79 7.41
N LEU A 107 -6.99 -16.16 8.16
CA LEU A 107 -5.97 -15.28 7.59
C LEU A 107 -5.01 -16.03 6.68
N MET A 108 -4.59 -17.24 7.09
CA MET A 108 -3.77 -18.12 6.23
C MET A 108 -4.49 -18.50 4.94
N LYS A 109 -5.81 -18.79 5.02
CA LYS A 109 -6.60 -19.03 3.83
C LYS A 109 -6.62 -17.80 2.91
N PHE A 110 -6.90 -16.62 3.46
CA PHE A 110 -6.87 -15.36 2.72
C PHE A 110 -5.53 -15.15 2.02
N MET A 111 -4.42 -15.36 2.73
CA MET A 111 -3.09 -15.25 2.16
C MET A 111 -2.87 -16.21 0.99
N ASN A 112 -3.26 -17.47 1.16
CA ASN A 112 -3.07 -18.50 0.13
C ASN A 112 -3.96 -18.25 -1.08
N ASP A 113 -5.22 -17.85 -0.88
CA ASP A 113 -6.17 -17.61 -1.95
C ASP A 113 -5.71 -16.45 -2.87
N PHE A 114 -5.06 -15.45 -2.30
CA PHE A 114 -4.61 -14.26 -3.02
C PHE A 114 -3.09 -14.18 -3.24
N GLY A 115 -2.32 -15.17 -2.77
CA GLY A 115 -0.86 -15.17 -2.92
C GLY A 115 -0.16 -14.04 -2.15
N LEU A 116 -0.69 -13.67 -0.98
CA LEU A 116 -0.06 -12.64 -0.14
C LEU A 116 1.22 -13.16 0.49
N ILE A 117 2.23 -12.30 0.50
CA ILE A 117 3.55 -12.63 1.06
C ILE A 117 3.55 -12.36 2.57
N THR A 118 4.27 -13.18 3.31
CA THR A 118 4.45 -13.01 4.75
C THR A 118 5.93 -12.98 5.10
N GLY A 119 6.32 -11.96 5.87
CA GLY A 119 7.64 -11.88 6.44
C GLY A 119 8.78 -11.78 5.43
N ARG A 120 10.01 -11.78 5.96
CA ARG A 120 11.25 -11.67 5.19
C ARG A 120 11.70 -12.95 4.51
N ASP A 121 11.23 -14.09 5.01
CA ASP A 121 11.66 -15.39 4.55
C ASP A 121 10.50 -16.09 3.85
N PRO A 122 10.47 -16.06 2.51
CA PRO A 122 9.45 -16.75 1.74
C PRO A 122 9.49 -18.28 1.93
N ASP A 123 10.62 -18.81 2.41
CA ASP A 123 10.82 -20.23 2.67
C ASP A 123 10.43 -20.62 4.12
N ASN A 124 10.19 -19.63 4.99
CA ASN A 124 9.78 -19.88 6.38
C ASN A 124 8.29 -20.22 6.48
N GLN A 125 7.97 -21.44 6.14
CA GLN A 125 6.60 -21.99 6.19
C GLN A 125 6.05 -22.18 7.62
N TYR A 126 6.87 -22.03 8.66
CA TYR A 126 6.50 -22.39 10.02
C TYR A 126 5.85 -21.28 10.84
N PHE A 127 6.15 -20.01 10.54
CA PHE A 127 5.55 -18.85 11.21
C PHE A 127 5.30 -17.69 10.26
N PRO A 128 4.38 -17.87 9.31
CA PRO A 128 4.20 -16.88 8.23
C PRO A 128 3.61 -15.55 8.68
N MET A 129 3.27 -15.35 9.96
CA MET A 129 2.52 -14.18 10.41
C MET A 129 3.06 -13.50 11.66
N THR A 130 4.30 -13.78 12.06
CA THR A 130 4.86 -13.25 13.32
C THR A 130 5.43 -11.84 13.23
N ASP A 131 5.65 -11.34 12.03
CA ASP A 131 6.26 -10.02 11.83
C ASP A 131 5.26 -8.87 11.96
N VAL A 132 5.77 -7.75 12.46
CA VAL A 132 5.01 -6.50 12.54
C VAL A 132 4.91 -5.88 11.15
N ILE A 133 3.69 -5.69 10.63
CA ILE A 133 3.46 -5.31 9.22
C ILE A 133 4.20 -4.05 8.81
N HIS A 134 4.18 -2.98 9.58
CA HIS A 134 4.86 -1.74 9.21
C HIS A 134 6.38 -1.88 9.22
N LYS A 135 6.94 -2.79 10.03
CA LYS A 135 8.36 -3.13 9.98
C LYS A 135 8.67 -3.91 8.69
N VAL A 136 7.86 -4.89 8.35
CA VAL A 136 7.98 -5.64 7.09
C VAL A 136 7.98 -4.68 5.91
N LEU A 137 6.97 -3.82 5.82
CA LEU A 137 6.83 -2.84 4.73
C LEU A 137 8.04 -1.90 4.65
N ASN A 138 8.58 -1.43 5.80
CA ASN A 138 9.75 -0.58 5.81
C ASN A 138 11.02 -1.30 5.31
N ASP A 139 11.16 -2.58 5.64
CA ASP A 139 12.34 -3.38 5.30
C ASP A 139 12.35 -3.83 3.82
N ILE A 140 11.17 -4.08 3.24
CA ILE A 140 11.02 -4.57 1.86
C ILE A 140 10.86 -3.45 0.84
N THR A 141 10.40 -2.26 1.26
CA THR A 141 10.26 -1.13 0.34
C THR A 141 11.64 -0.65 -0.09
N VAL A 142 11.99 -0.98 -1.31
CA VAL A 142 13.29 -0.66 -1.91
C VAL A 142 13.27 0.70 -2.60
N ASP A 143 12.10 1.16 -3.05
CA ASP A 143 11.93 2.39 -3.83
C ASP A 143 11.26 3.49 -2.99
N ASP A 144 11.99 4.59 -2.77
CA ASP A 144 11.47 5.78 -2.09
C ASP A 144 10.39 6.53 -2.90
N TRP A 145 10.10 6.09 -4.13
CA TRP A 145 9.10 6.67 -5.04
C TRP A 145 7.77 5.91 -5.06
N SER A 146 7.61 4.94 -4.18
CA SER A 146 6.41 4.10 -4.10
C SER A 146 5.30 4.74 -3.30
N ILE A 147 4.05 4.39 -3.67
CA ILE A 147 2.85 4.61 -2.86
C ILE A 147 2.48 3.30 -2.17
N ILE A 148 2.32 3.38 -0.86
CA ILE A 148 2.08 2.24 0.02
C ILE A 148 0.76 2.43 0.76
N ILE A 149 -0.11 1.44 0.71
CA ILE A 149 -1.37 1.40 1.47
C ILE A 149 -1.29 0.25 2.47
N GLY A 150 -1.59 0.51 3.72
CA GLY A 150 -1.59 -0.54 4.74
C GLY A 150 -2.75 -0.44 5.72
N GLY A 151 -3.24 -1.59 6.18
CA GLY A 151 -4.31 -1.70 7.18
C GLY A 151 -3.87 -1.41 8.61
N ASP A 152 -2.74 -0.73 8.79
CA ASP A 152 -2.17 -0.36 10.08
C ASP A 152 -1.82 1.13 10.12
N SER A 153 -2.11 1.80 11.25
CA SER A 153 -1.84 3.23 11.41
C SER A 153 -0.36 3.61 11.35
N HIS A 154 0.55 2.67 11.63
CA HIS A 154 2.00 2.86 11.55
C HIS A 154 2.57 2.61 10.16
N THR A 155 1.75 2.25 9.17
CA THR A 155 2.17 2.11 7.77
C THR A 155 2.94 3.34 7.27
N ARG A 156 2.57 4.51 7.78
CA ARG A 156 3.24 5.80 7.50
C ARG A 156 4.72 5.87 7.88
N MET A 157 5.24 4.88 8.61
CA MET A 157 6.67 4.77 8.94
C MET A 157 7.48 4.15 7.80
N SER A 158 6.82 3.59 6.79
CA SER A 158 7.48 3.01 5.62
C SER A 158 8.09 4.09 4.73
N LYS A 159 9.03 3.69 3.88
CA LYS A 159 9.64 4.57 2.88
C LYS A 159 8.61 5.00 1.83
N GLY A 160 8.98 5.98 1.01
CA GLY A 160 8.07 6.52 0.00
C GLY A 160 6.96 7.37 0.60
N VAL A 161 5.75 7.26 0.05
CA VAL A 161 4.54 7.87 0.60
C VAL A 161 3.60 6.75 1.04
N ALA A 162 3.42 6.64 2.35
CA ALA A 162 2.72 5.52 2.96
C ALA A 162 1.53 5.99 3.80
N PHE A 163 0.40 5.29 3.65
CA PHE A 163 -0.86 5.60 4.33
C PHE A 163 -1.39 4.39 5.11
N GLY A 164 -1.82 4.66 6.35
CA GLY A 164 -2.71 3.75 7.06
C GLY A 164 -4.14 3.94 6.55
N ALA A 165 -4.81 2.84 6.22
CA ALA A 165 -6.13 2.84 5.60
C ALA A 165 -7.06 1.79 6.24
N ASP A 166 -8.34 1.94 6.01
CA ASP A 166 -9.35 0.93 6.37
C ASP A 166 -9.31 -0.30 5.43
N SER A 167 -10.02 -1.36 5.83
CA SER A 167 -10.07 -2.63 5.08
C SER A 167 -10.58 -2.48 3.65
N GLY A 168 -11.57 -1.61 3.43
CA GLY A 168 -12.16 -1.37 2.10
C GLY A 168 -11.15 -0.71 1.16
N THR A 169 -10.41 0.28 1.64
CA THR A 169 -9.34 0.94 0.87
C THR A 169 -8.20 -0.05 0.57
N VAL A 170 -7.81 -0.89 1.53
CA VAL A 170 -6.81 -1.95 1.33
C VAL A 170 -7.29 -2.95 0.29
N ALA A 171 -8.55 -3.40 0.39
CA ALA A 171 -9.14 -4.34 -0.57
C ALA A 171 -9.23 -3.74 -1.98
N LEU A 172 -9.65 -2.48 -2.10
CA LEU A 172 -9.70 -1.78 -3.38
C LEU A 172 -8.30 -1.69 -4.01
N ALA A 173 -7.30 -1.31 -3.22
CA ALA A 173 -5.92 -1.26 -3.69
C ALA A 173 -5.40 -2.63 -4.15
N LEU A 174 -5.72 -3.71 -3.41
CA LEU A 174 -5.39 -5.08 -3.84
C LEU A 174 -6.09 -5.46 -5.15
N ALA A 175 -7.38 -5.18 -5.27
CA ALA A 175 -8.18 -5.59 -6.43
C ALA A 175 -7.85 -4.81 -7.70
N THR A 176 -7.60 -3.51 -7.59
CA THR A 176 -7.44 -2.60 -8.73
C THR A 176 -6.00 -2.16 -8.97
N GLY A 177 -5.15 -2.18 -7.95
CA GLY A 177 -3.83 -1.56 -7.97
C GLY A 177 -3.86 -0.04 -7.84
N GLU A 178 -5.03 0.54 -7.51
CA GLU A 178 -5.22 1.99 -7.48
C GLU A 178 -5.89 2.45 -6.19
N ALA A 179 -5.66 3.70 -5.82
CA ALA A 179 -6.38 4.38 -4.76
C ALA A 179 -6.65 5.84 -5.14
N SER A 180 -7.74 6.41 -4.61
CA SER A 180 -8.08 7.82 -4.79
C SER A 180 -7.87 8.56 -3.48
N MET A 181 -7.10 9.62 -3.51
CA MET A 181 -6.79 10.40 -2.30
C MET A 181 -6.32 11.81 -2.66
N PRO A 182 -6.46 12.79 -1.75
CA PRO A 182 -5.86 14.10 -1.92
C PRO A 182 -4.33 14.02 -1.74
N ILE A 183 -3.59 14.78 -2.51
CA ILE A 183 -2.15 14.98 -2.28
C ILE A 183 -1.98 15.75 -0.97
N PRO A 184 -1.29 15.20 0.04
CA PRO A 184 -1.14 15.86 1.32
C PRO A 184 -0.17 17.05 1.26
N GLU A 185 -0.40 18.02 2.12
CA GLU A 185 0.55 19.11 2.35
C GLU A 185 1.84 18.58 3.01
N SER A 186 2.96 19.19 2.65
CA SER A 186 4.26 18.85 3.24
C SER A 186 4.65 19.84 4.33
N VAL A 187 5.08 19.32 5.47
CA VAL A 187 5.59 20.12 6.59
C VAL A 187 7.09 19.93 6.69
N LYS A 188 7.85 21.02 6.66
CA LYS A 188 9.29 20.99 6.91
C LYS A 188 9.58 21.02 8.40
N VAL A 189 10.16 19.93 8.92
CA VAL A 189 10.65 19.87 10.31
C VAL A 189 12.17 20.02 10.30
N THR A 190 12.68 20.96 11.08
CA THR A 190 14.12 21.19 11.22
C THR A 190 14.54 20.89 12.65
N PHE A 191 15.37 19.88 12.83
CA PHE A 191 16.00 19.59 14.12
C PHE A 191 17.24 20.44 14.28
N LYS A 192 17.41 21.06 15.46
CA LYS A 192 18.60 21.85 15.83
C LYS A 192 19.21 21.29 17.11
N GLY A 193 20.54 21.28 17.17
CA GLY A 193 21.30 20.75 18.30
C GLY A 193 22.10 19.50 17.96
N GLU A 194 22.82 18.98 18.93
CA GLU A 194 23.60 17.74 18.80
C GLU A 194 22.82 16.58 19.40
N MET A 195 22.82 15.44 18.72
CA MET A 195 22.32 14.19 19.29
C MET A 195 23.31 13.74 20.37
N LYS A 196 22.84 13.65 21.62
CA LYS A 196 23.61 13.00 22.67
C LYS A 196 23.46 11.49 22.50
N SER A 197 24.59 10.79 22.38
CA SER A 197 24.68 9.32 22.36
C SER A 197 24.24 8.74 23.70
#